data_b2587e49f7d0a0d53ce8d39f955881b5
#
_entry.id   b2587e49f7d0a0d53ce8d39f955881b5
#
_cell.length_a   1.000
_cell.length_b   1.000
_cell.length_c   1.000
_cell.angle_alpha   90.00
_cell.angle_beta   90.00
_cell.angle_gamma   90.00
#
_symmetry.space_group_name_H-M   'P 1'
#
loop_
_entity.id
_entity.type
_entity.pdbx_description
1 polymer ?
#
loop_
_entity_poly.entity_id
_entity_poly.type
_entity_poly.pdbx_seq_one_letter_code
_entity_poly.pdbx_strand_id
1 'polypeptide(L)'
;LYPREADSMLGKFLRDSGITHVLGITATPVKLQTNRDLGGNTFSKLVMLTSRSKKGNFFKKIIHVGQVEEMVRLGYWSPLRYSAGGFDSSMLVYNSSKSEFTEDSVQRAYEANGGAQSITEALDANRDRRHILVFVPSVGDAIDFADRYPDSAVIYGDMDKRERERVIADFRAGRIRVIFNVRVLSTGFDYTGIDCIILGISTASIALYYQIIGRATRIDPDKKDALIIDL
;
A
#
# COMPACT_ATOMS: atom_id res chain seq x y z
N LEU A 1 -14.70 1.87 2.36
CA LEU A 1 -15.92 1.53 3.10
C LEU A 1 -17.03 1.26 2.10
N TYR A 2 -17.51 0.02 2.05
CA TYR A 2 -18.53 -0.43 1.13
C TYR A 2 -19.87 -0.52 1.88
N PRO A 3 -20.92 0.17 1.45
CA PRO A 3 -22.26 -0.05 1.99
C PRO A 3 -22.81 -1.36 1.40
N ARG A 4 -22.29 -2.51 1.85
CA ARG A 4 -22.68 -3.82 1.32
C ARG A 4 -23.96 -4.37 1.91
N GLU A 5 -24.31 -3.90 3.09
CA GLU A 5 -25.47 -4.41 3.81
C GLU A 5 -26.35 -3.24 4.20
N ALA A 6 -27.65 -3.45 4.05
CA ALA A 6 -28.64 -2.52 4.53
C ALA A 6 -28.41 -2.12 6.00
N ASP A 7 -27.71 -2.98 6.74
CA ASP A 7 -27.39 -2.81 8.16
C ASP A 7 -26.02 -2.18 8.45
N SER A 8 -25.19 -1.91 7.43
CA SER A 8 -23.94 -1.16 7.66
C SER A 8 -24.25 0.28 8.10
N MET A 9 -23.38 0.86 8.96
CA MET A 9 -23.54 2.23 9.44
C MET A 9 -23.71 3.23 8.30
N LEU A 10 -22.92 3.10 7.22
CA LEU A 10 -23.03 3.92 6.02
C LEU A 10 -24.34 3.65 5.26
N GLY A 11 -24.77 2.39 5.16
CA GLY A 11 -26.05 2.04 4.52
C GLY A 11 -27.25 2.62 5.26
N LYS A 12 -27.26 2.60 6.60
CA LYS A 12 -28.25 3.26 7.45
C LYS A 12 -28.24 4.77 7.23
N PHE A 13 -27.07 5.40 7.34
CA PHE A 13 -26.91 6.84 7.13
C PHE A 13 -27.47 7.30 5.77
N LEU A 14 -27.15 6.60 4.67
CA LEU A 14 -27.62 6.96 3.34
C LEU A 14 -29.15 6.83 3.19
N ARG A 15 -29.77 5.82 3.82
CA ARG A 15 -31.23 5.69 3.82
C ARG A 15 -31.90 6.78 4.65
N ASP A 16 -31.38 7.02 5.86
CA ASP A 16 -31.98 7.95 6.81
C ASP A 16 -31.82 9.41 6.37
N SER A 17 -30.74 9.72 5.64
CA SER A 17 -30.47 11.08 5.10
C SER A 17 -31.24 11.43 3.83
N GLY A 18 -31.92 10.47 3.19
CA GLY A 18 -32.63 10.69 1.92
C GLY A 18 -31.71 11.01 0.72
N ILE A 19 -30.41 10.74 0.83
CA ILE A 19 -29.43 10.97 -0.25
C ILE A 19 -29.70 9.99 -1.39
N THR A 20 -30.00 10.52 -2.57
CA THR A 20 -30.32 9.75 -3.77
C THR A 20 -29.13 9.60 -4.74
N HIS A 21 -28.13 10.47 -4.64
CA HIS A 21 -26.95 10.47 -5.50
C HIS A 21 -25.69 10.38 -4.66
N VAL A 22 -24.84 9.38 -4.96
CA VAL A 22 -23.58 9.16 -4.26
C VAL A 22 -22.44 9.04 -5.28
N LEU A 23 -21.43 9.88 -5.12
CA LEU A 23 -20.18 9.81 -5.88
C LEU A 23 -19.12 9.12 -5.02
N GLY A 24 -18.58 8.01 -5.50
CA GLY A 24 -17.43 7.32 -4.91
C GLY A 24 -16.13 7.70 -5.63
N ILE A 25 -15.11 8.06 -4.88
CA ILE A 25 -13.76 8.34 -5.40
C ILE A 25 -12.83 7.25 -4.87
N THR A 26 -12.11 6.58 -5.77
CA THR A 26 -11.14 5.53 -5.41
C THR A 26 -10.07 5.39 -6.48
N ALA A 27 -8.85 5.09 -6.07
CA ALA A 27 -7.79 4.71 -6.98
C ALA A 27 -7.94 3.26 -7.51
N THR A 28 -8.71 2.42 -6.78
CA THR A 28 -8.88 1.00 -7.09
C THR A 28 -10.37 0.65 -7.15
N PRO A 29 -11.03 0.81 -8.31
CA PRO A 29 -12.46 0.49 -8.46
C PRO A 29 -12.73 -1.01 -8.52
N VAL A 30 -11.86 -1.83 -7.94
CA VAL A 30 -11.90 -3.28 -7.92
C VAL A 30 -11.84 -3.83 -6.50
N LYS A 31 -12.29 -5.05 -6.32
CA LYS A 31 -12.18 -5.83 -5.08
C LYS A 31 -11.86 -7.28 -5.39
N LEU A 32 -11.18 -7.96 -4.50
CA LEU A 32 -11.09 -9.42 -4.50
C LEU A 32 -12.46 -10.00 -4.10
N GLN A 33 -12.92 -10.95 -4.88
CA GLN A 33 -14.11 -11.74 -4.57
C GLN A 33 -13.72 -13.21 -4.55
N THR A 34 -13.85 -13.84 -3.39
CA THR A 34 -13.66 -15.28 -3.23
C THR A 34 -14.89 -16.02 -3.73
N ASN A 35 -14.69 -17.01 -4.58
CA ASN A 35 -15.72 -17.89 -5.14
C ASN A 35 -15.33 -19.34 -4.84
N ARG A 36 -16.31 -20.25 -4.94
CA ARG A 36 -16.07 -21.68 -4.92
C ARG A 36 -16.44 -22.26 -6.28
N ASP A 37 -15.59 -23.16 -6.78
CA ASP A 37 -15.91 -23.95 -7.98
C ASP A 37 -16.84 -25.11 -7.64
N LEU A 38 -17.25 -25.87 -8.67
CA LEU A 38 -18.12 -27.03 -8.50
C LEU A 38 -17.45 -28.18 -7.72
N GLY A 39 -16.14 -28.21 -7.64
CA GLY A 39 -15.34 -29.17 -6.86
C GLY A 39 -15.13 -28.74 -5.40
N GLY A 40 -15.69 -27.59 -4.98
CA GLY A 40 -15.53 -27.05 -3.62
C GLY A 40 -14.25 -26.25 -3.40
N ASN A 41 -13.36 -26.14 -4.40
CA ASN A 41 -12.16 -25.35 -4.29
C ASN A 41 -12.48 -23.85 -4.28
N THR A 42 -11.78 -23.11 -3.43
CA THR A 42 -11.94 -21.66 -3.36
C THR A 42 -10.89 -20.97 -4.22
N PHE A 43 -11.32 -19.99 -5.01
CA PHE A 43 -10.45 -19.10 -5.77
C PHE A 43 -10.89 -17.65 -5.62
N SER A 44 -9.95 -16.72 -5.77
CA SER A 44 -10.24 -15.29 -5.72
C SER A 44 -10.07 -14.66 -7.10
N LYS A 45 -10.97 -13.78 -7.47
CA LYS A 45 -10.89 -12.97 -8.70
C LYS A 45 -11.12 -11.51 -8.40
N LEU A 46 -10.49 -10.66 -9.20
CA LEU A 46 -10.78 -9.21 -9.21
C LEU A 46 -12.13 -8.95 -9.86
N VAL A 47 -12.95 -8.19 -9.17
CA VAL A 47 -14.27 -7.81 -9.65
C VAL A 47 -14.43 -6.29 -9.53
N MET A 48 -14.89 -5.67 -10.61
CA MET A 48 -15.19 -4.24 -10.60
C MET A 48 -16.27 -3.92 -9.55
N LEU A 49 -16.12 -2.77 -8.90
CA LEU A 49 -17.10 -2.30 -7.91
C LEU A 49 -18.49 -2.06 -8.50
N THR A 50 -18.57 -1.88 -9.81
CA THR A 50 -19.81 -1.73 -10.59
C THR A 50 -20.33 -3.04 -11.19
N SER A 51 -19.61 -4.16 -11.03
CA SER A 51 -20.04 -5.46 -11.59
C SER A 51 -21.34 -5.93 -10.95
N ARG A 52 -22.26 -6.41 -11.76
CA ARG A 52 -23.55 -6.95 -11.29
C ARG A 52 -23.32 -8.13 -10.34
N SER A 53 -23.95 -8.11 -9.19
CA SER A 53 -24.04 -9.23 -8.26
C SER A 53 -25.51 -9.62 -8.07
N LYS A 54 -25.76 -10.84 -7.55
CA LYS A 54 -27.13 -11.31 -7.23
C LYS A 54 -27.86 -10.37 -6.25
N LYS A 55 -27.14 -9.66 -5.39
CA LYS A 55 -27.65 -8.69 -4.41
C LYS A 55 -27.66 -7.24 -4.92
N GLY A 56 -27.33 -7.01 -6.20
CA GLY A 56 -27.12 -5.66 -6.76
C GLY A 56 -25.81 -5.02 -6.31
N ASN A 57 -25.40 -3.96 -7.01
CA ASN A 57 -24.26 -3.15 -6.63
C ASN A 57 -24.71 -1.76 -6.22
N PHE A 58 -24.05 -1.25 -5.19
CA PHE A 58 -24.28 0.12 -4.76
C PHE A 58 -23.87 1.12 -5.85
N PHE A 59 -22.62 1.03 -6.34
CA PHE A 59 -22.18 1.83 -7.48
C PHE A 59 -22.64 1.20 -8.79
N LYS A 60 -23.24 2.01 -9.66
CA LYS A 60 -23.88 1.55 -10.92
C LYS A 60 -22.98 1.77 -12.12
N LYS A 61 -22.15 2.82 -12.11
CA LYS A 61 -21.38 3.25 -13.27
C LYS A 61 -20.07 3.90 -12.82
N ILE A 62 -19.00 3.67 -13.57
CA ILE A 62 -17.79 4.49 -13.53
C ILE A 62 -18.04 5.66 -14.48
N ILE A 63 -17.90 6.87 -13.98
CA ILE A 63 -18.17 8.10 -14.74
C ILE A 63 -16.89 8.78 -15.23
N HIS A 64 -15.76 8.51 -14.55
CA HIS A 64 -14.47 9.04 -14.94
C HIS A 64 -13.34 8.10 -14.49
N VAL A 65 -12.28 8.00 -15.29
CA VAL A 65 -11.05 7.28 -14.98
C VAL A 65 -9.88 8.17 -15.38
N GLY A 66 -9.11 8.64 -14.41
CA GLY A 66 -7.83 9.31 -14.66
C GLY A 66 -6.75 8.27 -14.97
N GLN A 67 -6.06 8.43 -16.09
CA GLN A 67 -4.95 7.55 -16.44
C GLN A 67 -3.65 8.07 -15.82
N VAL A 68 -2.79 7.15 -15.35
CA VAL A 68 -1.49 7.51 -14.72
C VAL A 68 -0.64 8.37 -15.64
N GLU A 69 -0.53 7.97 -16.92
CA GLU A 69 0.24 8.71 -17.93
C GLU A 69 -0.27 10.14 -18.11
N GLU A 70 -1.58 10.32 -18.16
CA GLU A 70 -2.21 11.64 -18.24
C GLU A 70 -1.92 12.49 -17.00
N MET A 71 -2.01 11.92 -15.79
CA MET A 71 -1.72 12.61 -14.56
C MET A 71 -0.27 13.08 -14.48
N VAL A 72 0.67 12.24 -14.94
CA VAL A 72 2.09 12.61 -15.03
C VAL A 72 2.30 13.71 -16.08
N ARG A 73 1.72 13.56 -17.28
CA ARG A 73 1.85 14.52 -18.39
C ARG A 73 1.28 15.90 -18.02
N LEU A 74 0.18 15.94 -17.27
CA LEU A 74 -0.44 17.17 -16.78
C LEU A 74 0.24 17.75 -15.53
N GLY A 75 1.27 17.09 -15.00
CA GLY A 75 2.01 17.57 -13.83
C GLY A 75 1.24 17.41 -12.50
N TYR A 76 0.22 16.55 -12.46
CA TYR A 76 -0.48 16.22 -11.21
C TYR A 76 0.19 15.11 -10.41
N TRP A 77 0.98 14.27 -11.08
CA TRP A 77 1.77 13.22 -10.45
C TRP A 77 3.23 13.31 -10.84
N SER A 78 4.10 12.95 -9.89
CA SER A 78 5.54 12.76 -10.16
C SER A 78 5.74 11.60 -11.14
N PRO A 79 6.72 11.70 -12.06
CA PRO A 79 7.13 10.57 -12.87
C PRO A 79 7.48 9.37 -11.98
N LEU A 80 7.00 8.18 -12.36
CA LEU A 80 7.29 6.93 -11.65
C LEU A 80 8.40 6.16 -12.37
N ARG A 81 9.40 5.75 -11.61
CA ARG A 81 10.39 4.75 -12.01
C ARG A 81 10.13 3.48 -11.21
N TYR A 82 10.15 2.35 -11.87
CA TYR A 82 9.85 1.07 -11.25
C TYR A 82 11.00 0.09 -11.49
N SER A 83 11.43 -0.58 -10.42
CA SER A 83 12.39 -1.67 -10.46
C SER A 83 11.79 -2.85 -9.71
N ALA A 84 11.80 -4.03 -10.31
CA ALA A 84 11.36 -5.27 -9.65
C ALA A 84 12.51 -6.26 -9.63
N GLY A 85 12.64 -6.97 -8.51
CA GLY A 85 13.52 -8.12 -8.36
C GLY A 85 12.85 -9.43 -8.82
N GLY A 86 13.61 -10.51 -8.83
CA GLY A 86 13.07 -11.85 -8.90
C GLY A 86 12.59 -12.29 -7.52
N PHE A 87 11.35 -12.75 -7.41
CA PHE A 87 10.76 -13.19 -6.15
C PHE A 87 10.10 -14.57 -6.29
N ASP A 88 10.50 -15.52 -5.44
CA ASP A 88 9.83 -16.83 -5.35
C ASP A 88 8.62 -16.74 -4.40
N SER A 89 7.43 -16.75 -4.98
CA SER A 89 6.16 -16.69 -4.27
C SER A 89 5.64 -18.04 -3.76
N SER A 90 6.38 -19.11 -3.95
CA SER A 90 5.91 -20.49 -3.61
C SER A 90 5.60 -20.70 -2.14
N MET A 91 6.22 -19.91 -1.25
CA MET A 91 6.00 -19.97 0.20
C MET A 91 4.82 -19.14 0.68
N LEU A 92 4.22 -18.32 -0.18
CA LEU A 92 3.09 -17.45 0.22
C LEU A 92 1.81 -18.28 0.40
N VAL A 93 1.19 -18.15 1.55
CA VAL A 93 -0.04 -18.86 1.93
C VAL A 93 -1.14 -17.84 2.21
N TYR A 94 -2.29 -18.00 1.56
CA TYR A 94 -3.45 -17.14 1.83
C TYR A 94 -4.03 -17.41 3.21
N ASN A 95 -4.53 -16.36 3.85
CA ASN A 95 -5.36 -16.46 5.05
C ASN A 95 -6.68 -17.21 4.76
N SER A 96 -7.45 -17.52 5.80
CA SER A 96 -8.71 -18.29 5.70
C SER A 96 -9.76 -17.60 4.79
N SER A 97 -9.76 -16.28 4.72
CA SER A 97 -10.66 -15.50 3.85
C SER A 97 -10.14 -15.36 2.42
N LYS A 98 -8.94 -15.81 2.12
CA LYS A 98 -8.23 -15.65 0.83
C LYS A 98 -8.19 -14.20 0.33
N SER A 99 -8.20 -13.26 1.25
CA SER A 99 -8.13 -11.82 0.97
C SER A 99 -6.72 -11.24 1.09
N GLU A 100 -5.83 -11.93 1.83
CA GLU A 100 -4.45 -11.53 2.05
C GLU A 100 -3.60 -12.75 2.37
N PHE A 101 -2.28 -12.64 2.28
CA PHE A 101 -1.34 -13.65 2.74
C PHE A 101 -1.26 -13.66 4.27
N THR A 102 -0.90 -14.80 4.86
CA THR A 102 -0.62 -14.89 6.29
C THR A 102 0.72 -14.22 6.61
N GLU A 103 0.80 -13.56 7.75
CA GLU A 103 2.01 -12.86 8.20
C GLU A 103 3.23 -13.77 8.22
N ASP A 104 3.06 -14.96 8.79
CA ASP A 104 4.08 -15.98 8.88
C ASP A 104 4.58 -16.44 7.49
N SER A 105 3.70 -16.57 6.49
CA SER A 105 4.15 -16.92 5.14
C SER A 105 4.87 -15.77 4.44
N VAL A 106 4.48 -14.53 4.69
CA VAL A 106 5.18 -13.34 4.18
C VAL A 106 6.58 -13.24 4.79
N GLN A 107 6.71 -13.45 6.10
CA GLN A 107 8.01 -13.45 6.77
C GLN A 107 8.93 -14.55 6.21
N ARG A 108 8.44 -15.80 6.11
CA ARG A 108 9.23 -16.89 5.53
C ARG A 108 9.65 -16.63 4.08
N ALA A 109 8.75 -16.12 3.25
CA ALA A 109 9.06 -15.79 1.87
C ALA A 109 10.11 -14.67 1.79
N TYR A 110 9.98 -13.63 2.62
CA TYR A 110 10.97 -12.56 2.74
C TYR A 110 12.36 -13.10 3.09
N GLU A 111 12.47 -13.96 4.11
CA GLU A 111 13.73 -14.56 4.54
C GLU A 111 14.32 -15.46 3.44
N ALA A 112 13.51 -16.32 2.83
CA ALA A 112 13.93 -17.26 1.79
C ALA A 112 14.42 -16.55 0.51
N ASN A 113 13.86 -15.39 0.20
CA ASN A 113 14.27 -14.56 -0.94
C ASN A 113 15.42 -13.59 -0.60
N GLY A 114 16.01 -13.67 0.59
CA GLY A 114 17.09 -12.76 0.99
C GLY A 114 16.66 -11.29 1.11
N GLY A 115 15.43 -11.06 1.57
CA GLY A 115 14.81 -9.73 1.59
C GLY A 115 15.62 -8.69 2.34
N ALA A 116 16.26 -9.06 3.46
CA ALA A 116 17.11 -8.14 4.22
C ALA A 116 18.34 -7.67 3.41
N GLN A 117 18.97 -8.56 2.65
CA GLN A 117 20.09 -8.22 1.77
C GLN A 117 19.60 -7.34 0.62
N SER A 118 18.50 -7.69 -0.02
CA SER A 118 17.92 -6.91 -1.13
C SER A 118 17.55 -5.49 -0.71
N ILE A 119 16.98 -5.30 0.49
CA ILE A 119 16.71 -3.97 1.05
C ILE A 119 18.01 -3.19 1.27
N THR A 120 19.06 -3.84 1.82
CA THR A 120 20.36 -3.20 2.04
C THR A 120 20.97 -2.73 0.73
N GLU A 121 20.98 -3.60 -0.29
CA GLU A 121 21.49 -3.27 -1.63
C GLU A 121 20.69 -2.13 -2.27
N ALA A 122 19.35 -2.15 -2.12
CA ALA A 122 18.48 -1.09 -2.62
C ALA A 122 18.76 0.26 -1.94
N LEU A 123 18.95 0.29 -0.62
CA LEU A 123 19.28 1.51 0.11
C LEU A 123 20.67 2.05 -0.26
N ASP A 124 21.65 1.17 -0.41
CA ASP A 124 23.03 1.55 -0.77
C ASP A 124 23.14 2.05 -2.21
N ALA A 125 22.39 1.46 -3.13
CA ALA A 125 22.32 1.90 -4.54
C ALA A 125 21.57 3.23 -4.73
N ASN A 126 20.79 3.67 -3.74
CA ASN A 126 19.93 4.86 -3.84
C ASN A 126 20.19 5.87 -2.72
N ARG A 127 21.46 6.13 -2.43
CA ARG A 127 21.89 7.08 -1.38
C ARG A 127 21.56 8.53 -1.68
N ASP A 128 21.27 8.84 -2.94
CA ASP A 128 20.84 10.15 -3.42
C ASP A 128 19.38 10.46 -3.10
N ARG A 129 18.58 9.44 -2.74
CA ARG A 129 17.19 9.61 -2.32
C ARG A 129 17.08 10.16 -0.91
N ARG A 130 16.18 11.13 -0.74
CA ARG A 130 16.08 11.95 0.47
C ARG A 130 15.01 11.49 1.45
N HIS A 131 13.94 10.90 0.95
CA HIS A 131 12.80 10.46 1.76
C HIS A 131 12.31 9.09 1.32
N ILE A 132 12.87 8.07 1.96
CA ILE A 132 12.64 6.67 1.61
C ILE A 132 11.68 6.03 2.60
N LEU A 133 10.62 5.40 2.11
CA LEU A 133 9.78 4.49 2.91
C LEU A 133 10.13 3.04 2.57
N VAL A 134 10.52 2.27 3.57
CA VAL A 134 10.78 0.84 3.44
C VAL A 134 9.69 0.07 4.16
N PHE A 135 9.00 -0.80 3.45
CA PHE A 135 8.01 -1.69 4.05
C PHE A 135 8.64 -3.03 4.34
N VAL A 136 8.66 -3.42 5.61
CA VAL A 136 9.22 -4.69 6.09
C VAL A 136 8.16 -5.54 6.77
N PRO A 137 8.30 -6.87 6.80
CA PRO A 137 7.24 -7.75 7.30
C PRO A 137 7.08 -7.70 8.82
N SER A 138 8.16 -7.48 9.59
CA SER A 138 8.09 -7.51 11.06
C SER A 138 8.73 -6.29 11.73
N VAL A 139 8.35 -6.05 12.99
CA VAL A 139 8.94 -4.99 13.82
C VAL A 139 10.40 -5.32 14.15
N GLY A 140 10.74 -6.60 14.30
CA GLY A 140 12.11 -7.03 14.51
C GLY A 140 13.02 -6.61 13.33
N ASP A 141 12.61 -6.93 12.10
CA ASP A 141 13.35 -6.49 10.90
C ASP A 141 13.52 -4.97 10.85
N ALA A 142 12.45 -4.22 11.18
CA ALA A 142 12.49 -2.76 11.17
C ALA A 142 13.51 -2.20 12.16
N ILE A 143 13.57 -2.76 13.37
CA ILE A 143 14.53 -2.35 14.42
C ILE A 143 15.96 -2.71 13.99
N ASP A 144 16.18 -3.93 13.49
CA ASP A 144 17.49 -4.40 13.03
C ASP A 144 18.06 -3.52 11.91
N PHE A 145 17.21 -3.01 11.04
CA PHE A 145 17.62 -2.03 10.03
C PHE A 145 17.92 -0.67 10.64
N ALA A 146 17.07 -0.17 11.53
CA ALA A 146 17.25 1.14 12.12
C ALA A 146 18.56 1.24 12.93
N ASP A 147 18.96 0.16 13.56
CA ASP A 147 20.26 0.08 14.28
C ASP A 147 21.47 0.18 13.35
N ARG A 148 21.32 -0.21 12.07
CA ARG A 148 22.40 -0.14 11.06
C ARG A 148 22.44 1.18 10.30
N TYR A 149 21.33 1.91 10.23
CA TYR A 149 21.19 3.15 9.48
C TYR A 149 20.90 4.34 10.41
N PRO A 150 21.93 5.13 10.83
CA PRO A 150 21.77 6.20 11.82
C PRO A 150 20.81 7.33 11.39
N ASP A 151 20.58 7.48 10.07
CA ASP A 151 19.68 8.45 9.47
C ASP A 151 18.28 7.87 9.25
N SER A 152 17.90 6.87 10.05
CA SER A 152 16.61 6.17 9.92
C SER A 152 15.80 6.15 11.21
N ALA A 153 14.54 5.74 11.08
CA ALA A 153 13.65 5.47 12.21
C ALA A 153 12.66 4.37 11.86
N VAL A 154 11.99 3.84 12.90
CA VAL A 154 10.95 2.81 12.77
C VAL A 154 9.58 3.43 13.04
N ILE A 155 8.56 2.98 12.28
CA ILE A 155 7.15 3.25 12.59
C ILE A 155 6.36 1.94 12.54
N TYR A 156 5.61 1.64 13.61
CA TYR A 156 4.75 0.45 13.73
C TYR A 156 3.45 0.75 14.48
N GLY A 157 2.51 -0.22 14.51
CA GLY A 157 1.14 -0.03 14.99
C GLY A 157 1.01 0.48 16.41
N ASP A 158 1.69 -0.18 17.35
CA ASP A 158 1.58 0.08 18.79
C ASP A 158 2.54 1.18 19.30
N MET A 159 3.23 1.87 18.39
CA MET A 159 4.11 2.98 18.73
C MET A 159 3.34 4.14 19.36
N ASP A 160 3.92 4.77 20.40
CA ASP A 160 3.34 5.96 21.03
C ASP A 160 3.05 7.07 20.00
N LYS A 161 1.92 7.73 20.13
CA LYS A 161 1.46 8.73 19.18
C LYS A 161 2.42 9.92 19.07
N ARG A 162 2.94 10.41 20.20
CA ARG A 162 3.85 11.56 20.22
C ARG A 162 5.20 11.21 19.62
N GLU A 163 5.70 10.00 19.87
CA GLU A 163 6.91 9.51 19.28
C GLU A 163 6.76 9.37 17.77
N ARG A 164 5.66 8.81 17.29
CA ARG A 164 5.35 8.72 15.86
C ARG A 164 5.28 10.10 15.20
N GLU A 165 4.61 11.06 15.82
CA GLU A 165 4.52 12.44 15.33
C GLU A 165 5.91 13.10 15.24
N ARG A 166 6.80 12.83 16.22
CA ARG A 166 8.17 13.33 16.20
C ARG A 166 8.97 12.72 15.05
N VAL A 167 8.93 11.40 14.86
CA VAL A 167 9.59 10.72 13.74
C VAL A 167 9.12 11.27 12.40
N ILE A 168 7.82 11.47 12.24
CA ILE A 168 7.25 12.05 11.02
C ILE A 168 7.73 13.49 10.80
N ALA A 169 7.81 14.30 11.86
CA ALA A 169 8.32 15.67 11.76
C ALA A 169 9.81 15.71 11.39
N ASP A 170 10.60 14.81 11.95
CA ASP A 170 12.03 14.68 11.65
C ASP A 170 12.28 14.19 10.23
N PHE A 171 11.45 13.27 9.74
CA PHE A 171 11.49 12.81 8.35
C PHE A 171 11.12 13.93 7.37
N ARG A 172 10.05 14.67 7.63
CA ARG A 172 9.66 15.82 6.79
C ARG A 172 10.74 16.92 6.76
N ALA A 173 11.44 17.10 7.86
CA ALA A 173 12.54 18.08 7.97
C ALA A 173 13.87 17.57 7.37
N GLY A 174 13.93 16.33 6.86
CA GLY A 174 15.14 15.73 6.31
C GLY A 174 16.18 15.33 7.35
N ARG A 175 15.86 15.32 8.64
CA ARG A 175 16.72 14.78 9.70
C ARG A 175 16.76 13.25 9.72
N ILE A 176 15.67 12.64 9.29
CA ILE A 176 15.55 11.20 9.03
C ILE A 176 15.36 11.04 7.53
N ARG A 177 16.19 10.20 6.90
CA ARG A 177 16.14 9.88 5.47
C ARG A 177 15.28 8.65 5.19
N VAL A 178 15.34 7.65 6.06
CA VAL A 178 14.68 6.36 5.87
C VAL A 178 13.69 6.08 6.99
N ILE A 179 12.47 5.71 6.65
CA ILE A 179 11.51 5.14 7.63
C ILE A 179 11.29 3.67 7.29
N PHE A 180 11.61 2.78 8.22
CA PHE A 180 11.21 1.39 8.21
C PHE A 180 9.81 1.26 8.81
N ASN A 181 8.87 0.79 8.01
CA ASN A 181 7.46 0.80 8.34
C ASN A 181 6.87 -0.60 8.37
N VAL A 182 6.14 -0.90 9.44
CA VAL A 182 5.39 -2.14 9.58
C VAL A 182 3.90 -1.81 9.59
N ARG A 183 3.23 -1.93 8.43
CA ARG A 183 1.76 -1.85 8.23
C ARG A 183 1.06 -0.53 8.56
N VAL A 184 1.76 0.53 8.97
CA VAL A 184 1.13 1.76 9.47
C VAL A 184 1.00 2.83 8.39
N LEU A 185 2.07 3.13 7.68
CA LEU A 185 2.11 4.25 6.71
C LEU A 185 1.46 3.94 5.37
N SER A 186 0.73 2.83 5.24
CA SER A 186 -0.10 2.53 4.07
C SER A 186 -1.33 3.43 3.97
N THR A 187 -1.82 3.97 5.10
CA THR A 187 -2.98 4.87 5.17
C THR A 187 -2.70 6.09 6.05
N GLY A 188 -3.31 7.23 5.72
CA GLY A 188 -3.30 8.42 6.58
C GLY A 188 -1.99 9.24 6.62
N PHE A 189 -0.87 8.74 6.11
CA PHE A 189 0.38 9.51 6.04
C PHE A 189 0.41 10.34 4.76
N ASP A 190 0.35 11.66 4.92
CA ASP A 190 0.37 12.63 3.83
C ASP A 190 1.66 13.45 3.85
N TYR A 191 2.60 13.10 2.95
CA TYR A 191 3.82 13.84 2.71
C TYR A 191 4.22 13.74 1.23
N THR A 192 4.43 14.88 0.59
CA THR A 192 4.69 14.98 -0.86
C THR A 192 6.12 14.62 -1.24
N GLY A 193 7.06 14.85 -0.32
CA GLY A 193 8.50 14.68 -0.55
C GLY A 193 9.00 13.24 -0.65
N ILE A 194 8.14 12.20 -0.48
CA ILE A 194 8.57 10.81 -0.62
C ILE A 194 9.05 10.56 -2.05
N ASP A 195 10.32 10.26 -2.21
CA ASP A 195 10.98 10.07 -3.51
C ASP A 195 11.41 8.62 -3.78
N CYS A 196 11.32 7.73 -2.77
CA CYS A 196 11.58 6.30 -2.93
C CYS A 196 10.66 5.47 -2.02
N ILE A 197 10.17 4.34 -2.54
CA ILE A 197 9.49 3.29 -1.77
C ILE A 197 10.18 1.97 -2.07
N ILE A 198 10.56 1.24 -1.01
CA ILE A 198 11.10 -0.11 -1.10
C ILE A 198 10.08 -1.06 -0.48
N LEU A 199 9.61 -2.04 -1.26
CA LEU A 199 8.64 -3.02 -0.85
C LEU A 199 9.35 -4.34 -0.52
N GLY A 200 9.62 -4.58 0.76
CA GLY A 200 10.10 -5.86 1.28
C GLY A 200 8.94 -6.73 1.81
N ILE A 201 7.71 -6.46 1.39
CA ILE A 201 6.52 -7.20 1.79
C ILE A 201 5.72 -7.67 0.58
N SER A 202 5.10 -8.85 0.71
CA SER A 202 4.16 -9.35 -0.28
C SER A 202 2.73 -9.08 0.16
N THR A 203 1.87 -8.66 -0.76
CA THR A 203 0.43 -8.47 -0.50
C THR A 203 -0.42 -9.00 -1.65
N ALA A 204 -1.53 -9.66 -1.31
CA ALA A 204 -2.56 -10.04 -2.27
C ALA A 204 -3.54 -8.89 -2.57
N SER A 205 -3.45 -7.81 -1.80
CA SER A 205 -4.36 -6.66 -1.92
C SER A 205 -3.82 -5.62 -2.90
N ILE A 206 -4.31 -5.66 -4.14
CA ILE A 206 -4.03 -4.60 -5.13
C ILE A 206 -4.36 -3.21 -4.57
N ALA A 207 -5.42 -3.08 -3.78
CA ALA A 207 -5.79 -1.80 -3.19
C ALA A 207 -4.71 -1.29 -2.22
N LEU A 208 -4.17 -2.16 -1.37
CA LEU A 208 -3.06 -1.83 -0.47
C LEU A 208 -1.80 -1.45 -1.26
N TYR A 209 -1.45 -2.25 -2.27
CA TYR A 209 -0.31 -1.99 -3.14
C TYR A 209 -0.37 -0.59 -3.78
N TYR A 210 -1.50 -0.25 -4.42
CA TYR A 210 -1.69 1.09 -5.01
C TYR A 210 -1.73 2.21 -3.97
N GLN A 211 -2.24 1.97 -2.77
CA GLN A 211 -2.20 2.96 -1.68
C GLN A 211 -0.77 3.25 -1.23
N ILE A 212 0.08 2.23 -1.17
CA ILE A 212 1.50 2.40 -0.84
C ILE A 212 2.20 3.20 -1.94
N ILE A 213 2.14 2.77 -3.19
CA ILE A 213 2.80 3.44 -4.32
C ILE A 213 2.30 4.89 -4.45
N GLY A 214 1.00 5.10 -4.28
CA GLY A 214 0.37 6.42 -4.34
C GLY A 214 0.92 7.44 -3.34
N ARG A 215 1.68 7.01 -2.32
CA ARG A 215 2.41 7.94 -1.43
C ARG A 215 3.51 8.68 -2.18
N ALA A 216 4.19 8.00 -3.09
CA ALA A 216 5.28 8.57 -3.85
C ALA A 216 4.84 9.29 -5.14
N THR A 217 3.57 9.16 -5.57
CA THR A 217 3.12 9.82 -6.81
C THR A 217 2.91 11.32 -6.67
N ARG A 218 2.81 11.84 -5.46
CA ARG A 218 2.54 13.25 -5.23
C ARG A 218 3.68 14.13 -5.70
N ILE A 219 3.35 15.26 -6.29
CA ILE A 219 4.34 16.25 -6.74
C ILE A 219 4.93 17.00 -5.55
N ASP A 220 6.22 17.27 -5.65
CA ASP A 220 6.96 18.10 -4.71
C ASP A 220 8.03 18.89 -5.48
N PRO A 221 8.25 20.17 -5.20
CA PRO A 221 9.24 20.99 -5.92
C PRO A 221 10.67 20.41 -5.89
N ASP A 222 11.02 19.75 -4.78
CA ASP A 222 12.35 19.19 -4.57
C ASP A 222 12.50 17.74 -5.06
N LYS A 223 11.45 17.20 -5.69
CA LYS A 223 11.41 15.81 -6.15
C LYS A 223 11.40 15.71 -7.66
N LYS A 224 12.41 15.06 -8.23
CA LYS A 224 12.52 14.83 -9.67
C LYS A 224 11.61 13.73 -10.18
N ASP A 225 11.55 12.63 -9.47
CA ASP A 225 10.76 11.44 -9.77
C ASP A 225 10.48 10.64 -8.48
N ALA A 226 9.66 9.61 -8.57
CA ALA A 226 9.44 8.65 -7.51
C ALA A 226 9.94 7.27 -7.96
N LEU A 227 10.83 6.66 -7.19
CA LEU A 227 11.36 5.31 -7.43
C LEU A 227 10.59 4.30 -6.58
N ILE A 228 10.05 3.27 -7.23
CA ILE A 228 9.45 2.11 -6.57
C ILE A 228 10.38 0.92 -6.79
N ILE A 229 10.83 0.30 -5.71
CA ILE A 229 11.63 -0.93 -5.73
C ILE A 229 10.79 -2.03 -5.11
N ASP A 230 10.42 -3.00 -5.92
CA ASP A 230 9.58 -4.15 -5.54
C ASP A 230 10.50 -5.38 -5.49
N LEU A 231 10.69 -5.95 -4.29
CA LEU A 231 11.69 -6.98 -4.00
C LEU A 231 11.07 -8.37 -3.92
#